data_850ac9df700737ef4284fb3d4ea2f4a8
#
_entry.id   850ac9df700737ef4284fb3d4ea2f4a8
#
_cell.length_a   1.000
_cell.length_b   1.000
_cell.length_c   1.000
_cell.angle_alpha   90.00
_cell.angle_beta   90.00
_cell.angle_gamma   90.00
#
_symmetry.space_group_name_H-M   'P 1'
#
loop_
_entity.id
_entity.type
_entity.pdbx_description
1 polymer ?
#
loop_
_entity_poly.entity_id
_entity_poly.type
_entity_poly.pdbx_seq_one_letter_code
_entity_poly.pdbx_strand_id
1 'polypeptide(L)'
;MRYALLILCLMMVGPVTYAAKIKTTEELVHAMQKKYGKSWYKTATFVQKTTEHEKDGTLKVSTWYEALAVPGSLRIDFTPVKDGNGILFTDNKIYVFKNGKVDSNRPFVHPLMILGFDIYRLSQGDALEKLKGLKFDLSMLREDKWQGRSVYVVGAKQGDLRSLQFWIDKKNLYFVRMIRPTGKDGAQTQETQFNKYQRLGGGWMAPEVIFTVDGKTVTTEEYSDMRADVALDSKLFDPQYFGTVHWKE
;
A
#
# COMPACT_ATOMS: atom_id res chain seq x y z
N MET A 1 42.97 29.12 -53.58
CA MET A 1 43.04 27.86 -52.80
C MET A 1 42.01 27.96 -51.69
N ARG A 2 40.92 27.19 -51.78
CA ARG A 2 39.84 27.14 -50.75
C ARG A 2 39.99 25.84 -49.97
N TYR A 3 40.32 25.92 -48.71
CA TYR A 3 40.36 24.75 -47.79
C TYR A 3 38.95 24.45 -47.28
N ALA A 4 38.38 23.31 -47.62
CA ALA A 4 37.14 22.81 -47.06
C ALA A 4 37.47 22.09 -45.73
N LEU A 5 36.94 22.61 -44.63
CA LEU A 5 37.06 22.01 -43.31
C LEU A 5 35.97 20.95 -43.15
N LEU A 6 36.34 19.66 -43.18
CA LEU A 6 35.42 18.54 -42.88
C LEU A 6 35.26 18.43 -41.37
N ILE A 7 34.10 18.80 -40.86
CA ILE A 7 33.74 18.55 -39.43
C ILE A 7 33.21 17.12 -39.33
N LEU A 8 34.01 16.25 -38.71
CA LEU A 8 33.65 14.88 -38.40
C LEU A 8 32.80 14.88 -37.08
N CYS A 9 31.46 14.80 -37.22
CA CYS A 9 30.57 14.59 -36.05
C CYS A 9 30.70 13.16 -35.53
N LEU A 10 31.45 12.98 -34.43
CA LEU A 10 31.52 11.72 -33.69
C LEU A 10 30.21 11.57 -32.89
N MET A 11 29.26 10.76 -33.37
CA MET A 11 28.09 10.36 -32.58
C MET A 11 28.56 9.41 -31.48
N MET A 12 28.63 9.90 -30.24
CA MET A 12 28.79 9.06 -29.05
C MET A 12 27.48 8.30 -28.80
N VAL A 13 27.40 7.06 -29.27
CA VAL A 13 26.36 6.12 -28.86
C VAL A 13 26.74 5.64 -27.47
N GLY A 14 26.17 6.26 -26.44
CA GLY A 14 26.28 5.79 -25.06
C GLY A 14 25.67 4.38 -24.92
N PRO A 15 26.18 3.52 -24.03
CA PRO A 15 25.64 2.19 -23.81
C PRO A 15 24.20 2.27 -23.36
N VAL A 16 23.28 1.70 -24.14
CA VAL A 16 21.89 1.48 -23.73
C VAL A 16 21.93 0.39 -22.66
N THR A 17 21.95 0.78 -21.38
CA THR A 17 21.80 -0.15 -20.27
C THR A 17 20.36 -0.67 -20.28
N TYR A 18 20.15 -1.85 -20.83
CA TYR A 18 18.92 -2.59 -20.66
C TYR A 18 18.79 -2.89 -19.15
N ALA A 19 17.81 -2.28 -18.49
CA ALA A 19 17.46 -2.66 -17.12
C ALA A 19 17.16 -4.17 -17.14
N ALA A 20 17.84 -4.94 -16.27
CA ALA A 20 17.64 -6.38 -16.19
C ALA A 20 16.14 -6.67 -15.96
N LYS A 21 15.60 -7.63 -16.73
CA LYS A 21 14.20 -8.03 -16.65
C LYS A 21 13.96 -8.71 -15.28
N ILE A 22 13.03 -8.20 -14.49
CA ILE A 22 12.60 -8.82 -13.23
C ILE A 22 11.89 -10.13 -13.55
N LYS A 23 12.37 -11.25 -12.99
CA LYS A 23 11.90 -12.62 -13.26
C LYS A 23 11.38 -13.33 -12.02
N THR A 24 11.73 -12.87 -10.81
CA THR A 24 11.31 -13.48 -9.55
C THR A 24 10.70 -12.43 -8.62
N THR A 25 9.94 -12.88 -7.62
CA THR A 25 9.37 -12.00 -6.60
C THR A 25 10.45 -11.35 -5.76
N GLU A 26 11.55 -12.05 -5.50
CA GLU A 26 12.72 -11.52 -4.78
C GLU A 26 13.35 -10.34 -5.54
N GLU A 27 13.53 -10.49 -6.86
CA GLU A 27 14.03 -9.42 -7.73
C GLU A 27 13.06 -8.22 -7.76
N LEU A 28 11.74 -8.49 -7.75
CA LEU A 28 10.72 -7.44 -7.70
C LEU A 28 10.81 -6.65 -6.39
N VAL A 29 10.83 -7.33 -5.24
CA VAL A 29 10.96 -6.69 -3.92
C VAL A 29 12.26 -5.91 -3.84
N HIS A 30 13.38 -6.50 -4.30
CA HIS A 30 14.67 -5.80 -4.36
C HIS A 30 14.60 -4.53 -5.21
N ALA A 31 13.96 -4.58 -6.37
CA ALA A 31 13.82 -3.42 -7.25
C ALA A 31 12.97 -2.31 -6.62
N MET A 32 11.88 -2.66 -5.90
CA MET A 32 11.06 -1.72 -5.15
C MET A 32 11.88 -1.02 -4.07
N GLN A 33 12.63 -1.76 -3.28
CA GLN A 33 13.48 -1.25 -2.20
C GLN A 33 14.66 -0.43 -2.73
N LYS A 34 15.33 -0.90 -3.79
CA LYS A 34 16.41 -0.14 -4.45
C LYS A 34 15.93 1.21 -4.96
N LYS A 35 14.70 1.27 -5.49
CA LYS A 35 14.12 2.50 -6.03
C LYS A 35 13.71 3.50 -4.95
N TYR A 36 13.16 3.03 -3.82
CA TYR A 36 12.51 3.89 -2.84
C TYR A 36 13.06 3.80 -1.42
N GLY A 37 13.79 2.75 -1.05
CA GLY A 37 14.15 2.47 0.34
C GLY A 37 14.87 3.61 1.07
N LYS A 38 15.61 4.46 0.35
CA LYS A 38 16.25 5.65 0.93
C LYS A 38 15.34 6.87 1.02
N SER A 39 14.34 6.98 0.16
CA SER A 39 13.50 8.16 0.00
C SER A 39 12.06 7.98 0.44
N TRP A 40 11.55 6.74 0.59
CA TRP A 40 10.18 6.52 1.05
C TRP A 40 9.98 7.15 2.42
N TYR A 41 8.86 7.83 2.61
CA TYR A 41 8.57 8.52 3.87
C TYR A 41 8.55 7.56 5.07
N LYS A 42 8.91 8.09 6.24
CA LYS A 42 8.91 7.35 7.51
C LYS A 42 7.58 7.46 8.24
N THR A 43 6.92 8.60 8.08
CA THR A 43 5.63 8.88 8.68
C THR A 43 4.72 9.53 7.66
N ALA A 44 3.43 9.35 7.80
CA ALA A 44 2.44 10.11 7.05
C ALA A 44 1.20 10.34 7.90
N THR A 45 0.46 11.40 7.60
CA THR A 45 -0.89 11.64 8.14
C THR A 45 -1.82 11.97 6.98
N PHE A 46 -3.08 11.58 7.12
CA PHE A 46 -4.12 11.91 6.15
C PHE A 46 -5.51 11.84 6.79
N VAL A 47 -6.46 12.45 6.13
CA VAL A 47 -7.88 12.38 6.48
C VAL A 47 -8.54 11.46 5.47
N GLN A 48 -9.22 10.43 5.96
CA GLN A 48 -9.95 9.47 5.16
C GLN A 48 -11.44 9.74 5.24
N LYS A 49 -12.09 9.89 4.10
CA LYS A 49 -13.53 9.77 3.94
C LYS A 49 -13.83 8.34 3.53
N THR A 50 -14.51 7.60 4.38
CA THR A 50 -14.95 6.23 4.11
C THR A 50 -16.41 6.25 3.69
N THR A 51 -16.72 5.64 2.55
CA THR A 51 -18.09 5.41 2.08
C THR A 51 -18.35 3.91 2.03
N GLU A 52 -19.22 3.42 2.90
CA GLU A 52 -19.71 2.04 2.88
C GLU A 52 -20.96 1.94 2.01
N HIS A 53 -20.96 0.97 1.09
CA HIS A 53 -22.08 0.69 0.17
C HIS A 53 -22.87 -0.48 0.72
N GLU A 54 -23.99 -0.19 1.38
CA GLU A 54 -24.87 -1.20 1.97
C GLU A 54 -25.65 -1.97 0.89
N LYS A 55 -26.10 -3.17 1.24
CA LYS A 55 -26.81 -4.06 0.31
C LYS A 55 -28.14 -3.49 -0.20
N ASP A 56 -28.79 -2.62 0.57
CA ASP A 56 -30.03 -1.94 0.22
C ASP A 56 -29.82 -0.69 -0.65
N GLY A 57 -28.56 -0.38 -1.01
CA GLY A 57 -28.18 0.81 -1.76
C GLY A 57 -27.91 2.04 -0.91
N THR A 58 -28.08 1.98 0.41
CA THR A 58 -27.74 3.07 1.32
C THR A 58 -26.22 3.28 1.37
N LEU A 59 -25.81 4.54 1.46
CA LEU A 59 -24.41 4.93 1.66
C LEU A 59 -24.23 5.44 3.08
N LYS A 60 -23.28 4.83 3.81
CA LYS A 60 -22.83 5.34 5.10
C LYS A 60 -21.49 6.02 4.92
N VAL A 61 -21.41 7.28 5.29
CA VAL A 61 -20.21 8.10 5.17
C VAL A 61 -19.66 8.39 6.56
N SER A 62 -18.37 8.16 6.74
CA SER A 62 -17.64 8.49 7.97
C SER A 62 -16.30 9.15 7.63
N THR A 63 -15.75 9.89 8.59
CA THR A 63 -14.43 10.50 8.47
C THR A 63 -13.51 9.88 9.52
N TRP A 64 -12.31 9.50 9.10
CA TRP A 64 -11.28 8.94 9.97
C TRP A 64 -10.01 9.77 9.86
N TYR A 65 -9.24 9.85 10.94
CA TYR A 65 -7.95 10.50 10.95
C TYR A 65 -6.87 9.44 11.10
N GLU A 66 -5.93 9.42 10.17
CA GLU A 66 -4.93 8.37 10.12
C GLU A 66 -3.51 8.91 10.26
N ALA A 67 -2.74 8.23 11.13
CA ALA A 67 -1.32 8.45 11.31
C ALA A 67 -0.58 7.14 11.06
N LEU A 68 0.43 7.19 10.20
CA LEU A 68 1.24 6.05 9.76
C LEU A 68 2.69 6.24 10.18
N ALA A 69 3.30 5.22 10.79
CA ALA A 69 4.74 5.12 10.99
C ALA A 69 5.27 3.85 10.30
N VAL A 70 6.10 4.04 9.28
CA VAL A 70 6.61 2.98 8.41
C VAL A 70 8.01 2.55 8.86
N PRO A 71 8.24 1.25 9.09
CA PRO A 71 7.30 0.16 8.90
C PRO A 71 6.48 -0.15 10.16
N GLY A 72 5.28 -0.65 9.96
CA GLY A 72 4.58 -1.50 10.92
C GLY A 72 3.53 -0.87 11.81
N SER A 73 3.31 0.46 11.79
CA SER A 73 2.29 1.07 12.64
C SER A 73 1.33 1.96 11.86
N LEU A 74 0.02 1.76 12.09
CA LEU A 74 -1.05 2.59 11.56
C LEU A 74 -2.10 2.81 12.66
N ARG A 75 -2.34 4.08 12.97
CA ARG A 75 -3.41 4.51 13.86
C ARG A 75 -4.55 5.11 13.05
N ILE A 76 -5.76 4.72 13.39
CA ILE A 76 -7.02 5.20 12.81
C ILE A 76 -7.89 5.71 13.96
N ASP A 77 -8.14 7.00 14.01
CA ASP A 77 -9.07 7.63 14.95
C ASP A 77 -10.42 7.85 14.22
N PHE A 78 -11.49 7.26 14.74
CA PHE A 78 -12.85 7.52 14.26
C PHE A 78 -13.36 8.85 14.79
N THR A 79 -14.10 9.59 13.97
CA THR A 79 -14.68 10.86 14.42
C THR A 79 -16.01 10.64 15.14
N PRO A 80 -16.28 11.39 16.24
CA PRO A 80 -15.42 12.40 16.84
C PRO A 80 -14.25 11.80 17.64
N VAL A 81 -13.05 12.33 17.46
CA VAL A 81 -11.81 11.83 18.10
C VAL A 81 -11.91 11.76 19.64
N LYS A 82 -12.61 12.73 20.25
CA LYS A 82 -12.84 12.78 21.70
C LYS A 82 -13.53 11.54 22.28
N ASP A 83 -14.24 10.78 21.45
CA ASP A 83 -14.92 9.54 21.89
C ASP A 83 -13.92 8.39 22.08
N GLY A 84 -12.66 8.55 21.63
CA GLY A 84 -11.59 7.55 21.79
C GLY A 84 -11.89 6.22 21.10
N ASN A 85 -12.65 6.25 20.00
CA ASN A 85 -12.94 5.06 19.21
C ASN A 85 -11.97 4.97 18.03
N GLY A 86 -11.49 3.78 17.72
CA GLY A 86 -10.60 3.61 16.59
C GLY A 86 -9.85 2.29 16.57
N ILE A 87 -8.81 2.24 15.76
CA ILE A 87 -8.01 1.04 15.51
C ILE A 87 -6.52 1.43 15.55
N LEU A 88 -5.70 0.55 16.11
CA LEU A 88 -4.25 0.66 16.04
C LEU A 88 -3.68 -0.67 15.56
N PHE A 89 -2.92 -0.60 14.47
CA PHE A 89 -2.04 -1.68 14.03
C PHE A 89 -0.63 -1.36 14.50
N THR A 90 -0.05 -2.23 15.30
CA THR A 90 1.33 -2.15 15.78
C THR A 90 1.80 -3.52 16.25
N ASP A 91 3.10 -3.82 16.24
CA ASP A 91 3.69 -5.07 16.72
C ASP A 91 3.06 -6.35 16.13
N ASN A 92 2.65 -6.32 14.86
CA ASN A 92 1.90 -7.39 14.19
C ASN A 92 0.59 -7.78 14.90
N LYS A 93 -0.06 -6.80 15.54
CA LYS A 93 -1.37 -6.92 16.19
C LYS A 93 -2.31 -5.85 15.67
N ILE A 94 -3.60 -6.11 15.79
CA ILE A 94 -4.66 -5.12 15.69
C ILE A 94 -5.26 -4.92 17.09
N TYR A 95 -5.41 -3.68 17.49
CA TYR A 95 -6.14 -3.26 18.68
C TYR A 95 -7.37 -2.47 18.25
N VAL A 96 -8.53 -2.80 18.81
CA VAL A 96 -9.78 -2.03 18.65
C VAL A 96 -10.04 -1.28 19.93
N PHE A 97 -10.37 -0.01 19.81
CA PHE A 97 -10.61 0.88 20.96
C PHE A 97 -12.05 1.36 21.00
N LYS A 98 -12.59 1.40 22.20
CA LYS A 98 -13.86 2.05 22.56
C LYS A 98 -13.65 2.92 23.79
N ASN A 99 -14.11 4.16 23.71
CA ASN A 99 -14.00 5.14 24.81
C ASN A 99 -12.57 5.24 25.38
N GLY A 100 -11.57 5.26 24.48
CA GLY A 100 -10.15 5.38 24.81
C GLY A 100 -9.51 4.13 25.43
N LYS A 101 -10.22 3.02 25.53
CA LYS A 101 -9.74 1.76 26.13
C LYS A 101 -9.72 0.63 25.11
N VAL A 102 -8.81 -0.31 25.29
CA VAL A 102 -8.76 -1.53 24.45
C VAL A 102 -10.03 -2.34 24.67
N ASP A 103 -10.84 -2.48 23.63
CA ASP A 103 -12.01 -3.36 23.59
C ASP A 103 -11.61 -4.79 23.20
N SER A 104 -10.71 -4.93 22.21
CA SER A 104 -10.16 -6.22 21.79
C SER A 104 -8.80 -6.07 21.13
N ASN A 105 -8.03 -7.15 21.12
CA ASN A 105 -6.80 -7.24 20.33
C ASN A 105 -6.56 -8.68 19.87
N ARG A 106 -5.80 -8.83 18.78
CA ARG A 106 -5.36 -10.14 18.26
C ARG A 106 -4.13 -9.99 17.37
N PRO A 107 -3.36 -11.07 17.15
CA PRO A 107 -2.32 -11.09 16.13
C PRO A 107 -2.91 -10.78 14.75
N PHE A 108 -2.28 -9.86 14.03
CA PHE A 108 -2.70 -9.47 12.70
C PHE A 108 -1.59 -8.74 11.95
N VAL A 109 -1.21 -9.26 10.79
CA VAL A 109 -0.35 -8.57 9.84
C VAL A 109 -1.23 -7.99 8.74
N HIS A 110 -1.24 -6.67 8.60
CA HIS A 110 -2.11 -5.98 7.65
C HIS A 110 -1.52 -6.05 6.23
N PRO A 111 -2.13 -6.78 5.27
CA PRO A 111 -1.53 -6.98 3.96
C PRO A 111 -1.34 -5.69 3.17
N LEU A 112 -2.27 -4.73 3.28
CA LEU A 112 -2.18 -3.46 2.56
C LEU A 112 -1.10 -2.54 3.15
N MET A 113 -0.82 -2.61 4.47
CA MET A 113 0.32 -1.91 5.06
C MET A 113 1.63 -2.47 4.49
N ILE A 114 1.78 -3.79 4.45
CA ILE A 114 2.99 -4.42 3.89
C ILE A 114 3.16 -4.00 2.43
N LEU A 115 2.15 -4.17 1.59
CA LEU A 115 2.23 -3.97 0.15
C LEU A 115 2.29 -2.48 -0.24
N GLY A 116 1.56 -1.62 0.45
CA GLY A 116 1.43 -0.20 0.11
C GLY A 116 2.54 0.67 0.72
N PHE A 117 3.13 0.25 1.86
CA PHE A 117 4.00 1.13 2.65
C PHE A 117 5.26 0.44 3.15
N ASP A 118 5.15 -0.64 3.90
CA ASP A 118 6.24 -1.21 4.68
C ASP A 118 7.33 -1.85 3.81
N ILE A 119 6.94 -2.48 2.70
CA ILE A 119 7.82 -3.21 1.78
C ILE A 119 9.02 -2.37 1.31
N TYR A 120 8.87 -1.05 1.24
CA TYR A 120 9.93 -0.14 0.83
C TYR A 120 10.96 0.14 1.93
N ARG A 121 10.61 -0.08 3.20
CA ARG A 121 11.43 0.25 4.38
C ARG A 121 11.93 -0.98 5.15
N LEU A 122 11.29 -2.12 4.98
CA LEU A 122 11.73 -3.41 5.54
C LEU A 122 13.04 -3.88 4.89
N SER A 123 13.77 -4.78 5.55
CA SER A 123 14.78 -5.57 4.87
C SER A 123 14.13 -6.48 3.81
N GLN A 124 14.86 -6.89 2.79
CA GLN A 124 14.32 -7.79 1.76
C GLN A 124 13.84 -9.10 2.38
N GLY A 125 14.60 -9.67 3.32
CA GLY A 125 14.24 -10.91 4.02
C GLY A 125 12.94 -10.75 4.79
N ASP A 126 12.81 -9.70 5.61
CA ASP A 126 11.59 -9.45 6.40
C ASP A 126 10.36 -9.23 5.50
N ALA A 127 10.52 -8.50 4.39
CA ALA A 127 9.43 -8.28 3.44
C ALA A 127 8.93 -9.60 2.83
N LEU A 128 9.85 -10.46 2.36
CA LEU A 128 9.51 -11.77 1.80
C LEU A 128 8.92 -12.70 2.85
N GLU A 129 9.44 -12.71 4.07
CA GLU A 129 8.88 -13.50 5.18
C GLU A 129 7.44 -13.09 5.50
N LYS A 130 7.18 -11.77 5.61
CA LYS A 130 5.82 -11.26 5.85
C LYS A 130 4.87 -11.63 4.70
N LEU A 131 5.28 -11.47 3.43
CA LEU A 131 4.47 -11.87 2.28
C LEU A 131 4.17 -13.38 2.27
N LYS A 132 5.16 -14.22 2.60
CA LYS A 132 4.98 -15.67 2.77
C LYS A 132 4.05 -16.00 3.94
N GLY A 133 4.19 -15.30 5.06
CA GLY A 133 3.29 -15.41 6.23
C GLY A 133 1.84 -15.07 5.89
N LEU A 134 1.62 -14.11 4.99
CA LEU A 134 0.32 -13.76 4.43
C LEU A 134 -0.22 -14.78 3.41
N LYS A 135 0.55 -15.85 3.11
CA LYS A 135 0.19 -16.96 2.20
C LYS A 135 0.18 -16.61 0.72
N PHE A 136 0.87 -15.53 0.29
CA PHE A 136 1.10 -15.32 -1.13
C PHE A 136 2.04 -16.41 -1.69
N ASP A 137 1.74 -16.92 -2.88
CA ASP A 137 2.63 -17.82 -3.61
C ASP A 137 3.72 -17.00 -4.31
N LEU A 138 4.87 -16.85 -3.64
CA LEU A 138 5.98 -16.04 -4.13
C LEU A 138 6.74 -16.70 -5.30
N SER A 139 6.48 -17.97 -5.60
CA SER A 139 7.08 -18.67 -6.75
C SER A 139 6.46 -18.23 -8.08
N MET A 140 5.28 -17.63 -8.03
CA MET A 140 4.52 -17.18 -9.20
C MET A 140 4.72 -15.68 -9.41
N LEU A 141 5.52 -15.31 -10.40
CA LEU A 141 5.62 -13.94 -10.91
C LEU A 141 5.36 -13.93 -12.41
N ARG A 142 4.51 -13.04 -12.87
CA ARG A 142 4.24 -12.81 -14.29
C ARG A 142 4.00 -11.33 -14.58
N GLU A 143 4.03 -10.98 -15.85
CA GLU A 143 3.62 -9.66 -16.33
C GLU A 143 2.18 -9.72 -16.84
N ASP A 144 1.46 -8.59 -16.70
CA ASP A 144 0.10 -8.42 -17.21
C ASP A 144 -0.17 -6.95 -17.54
N LYS A 145 -1.40 -6.65 -17.96
CA LYS A 145 -1.92 -5.29 -18.12
C LYS A 145 -3.16 -5.08 -17.26
N TRP A 146 -3.26 -3.92 -16.62
CA TRP A 146 -4.41 -3.54 -15.83
C TRP A 146 -4.65 -2.03 -15.91
N GLN A 147 -5.87 -1.61 -16.23
CA GLN A 147 -6.22 -0.20 -16.41
C GLN A 147 -5.22 0.57 -17.32
N GLY A 148 -4.84 -0.04 -18.45
CA GLY A 148 -3.91 0.56 -19.42
C GLY A 148 -2.43 0.60 -19.04
N ARG A 149 -2.05 0.08 -17.86
CA ARG A 149 -0.67 0.04 -17.37
C ARG A 149 -0.11 -1.39 -17.38
N SER A 150 1.19 -1.52 -17.61
CA SER A 150 1.88 -2.80 -17.43
C SER A 150 2.13 -3.04 -15.95
N VAL A 151 1.91 -4.27 -15.49
CA VAL A 151 2.03 -4.66 -14.08
C VAL A 151 2.79 -5.97 -13.92
N TYR A 152 3.39 -6.16 -12.75
CA TYR A 152 3.80 -7.47 -12.24
C TYR A 152 2.69 -8.04 -11.39
N VAL A 153 2.41 -9.34 -11.52
CA VAL A 153 1.43 -10.09 -10.73
C VAL A 153 2.15 -11.20 -10.00
N VAL A 154 1.97 -11.25 -8.68
CA VAL A 154 2.52 -12.28 -7.80
C VAL A 154 1.36 -13.09 -7.21
N GLY A 155 1.49 -14.42 -7.22
CA GLY A 155 0.59 -15.34 -6.52
C GLY A 155 -0.46 -16.02 -7.38
N ALA A 156 -0.56 -15.70 -8.70
CA ALA A 156 -1.59 -16.32 -9.54
C ALA A 156 -1.17 -16.47 -11.01
N LYS A 157 -1.72 -17.47 -11.67
CA LYS A 157 -1.57 -17.71 -13.12
C LYS A 157 -2.35 -16.65 -13.93
N GLN A 158 -2.05 -16.56 -15.21
CA GLN A 158 -2.78 -15.69 -16.13
C GLN A 158 -4.26 -16.11 -16.21
N GLY A 159 -5.15 -15.11 -16.12
CA GLY A 159 -6.60 -15.31 -16.14
C GLY A 159 -7.22 -15.74 -14.80
N ASP A 160 -6.41 -16.09 -13.79
CA ASP A 160 -6.91 -16.38 -12.46
C ASP A 160 -7.15 -15.07 -11.69
N LEU A 161 -8.42 -14.76 -11.44
CA LEU A 161 -8.87 -13.59 -10.66
C LEU A 161 -9.53 -14.01 -9.33
N ARG A 162 -9.20 -15.18 -8.80
CA ARG A 162 -9.75 -15.71 -7.55
C ARG A 162 -8.68 -16.02 -6.50
N SER A 163 -7.54 -16.53 -6.91
CA SER A 163 -6.43 -16.86 -6.02
C SER A 163 -5.84 -15.63 -5.37
N LEU A 164 -5.27 -15.80 -4.18
CA LEU A 164 -4.60 -14.73 -3.44
C LEU A 164 -3.40 -14.22 -4.24
N GLN A 165 -3.43 -12.94 -4.59
CA GLN A 165 -2.45 -12.31 -5.45
C GLN A 165 -2.36 -10.81 -5.22
N PHE A 166 -1.20 -10.22 -5.54
CA PHE A 166 -1.01 -8.77 -5.55
C PHE A 166 -0.34 -8.29 -6.84
N TRP A 167 -0.59 -7.04 -7.19
CA TRP A 167 -0.20 -6.43 -8.45
C TRP A 167 0.61 -5.16 -8.19
N ILE A 168 1.74 -5.02 -8.88
CA ILE A 168 2.67 -3.90 -8.76
C ILE A 168 2.78 -3.20 -10.13
N ASP A 169 2.60 -1.88 -10.16
CA ASP A 169 2.85 -1.07 -11.37
C ASP A 169 4.30 -1.26 -11.83
N LYS A 170 4.48 -1.67 -13.08
CA LYS A 170 5.81 -2.02 -13.60
C LYS A 170 6.73 -0.81 -13.75
N LYS A 171 6.19 0.36 -14.07
CA LYS A 171 6.96 1.61 -14.27
C LYS A 171 7.37 2.23 -12.95
N ASN A 172 6.43 2.32 -12.03
CA ASN A 172 6.63 3.05 -10.78
C ASN A 172 7.00 2.14 -9.62
N LEU A 173 6.77 0.82 -9.70
CA LEU A 173 7.04 -0.15 -8.64
C LEU A 173 6.28 0.16 -7.34
N TYR A 174 5.03 0.61 -7.44
CA TYR A 174 4.11 0.70 -6.32
C TYR A 174 2.97 -0.32 -6.46
N PHE A 175 2.39 -0.69 -5.31
CA PHE A 175 1.24 -1.59 -5.22
C PHE A 175 0.01 -0.96 -5.87
N VAL A 176 -0.79 -1.72 -6.63
CA VAL A 176 -1.98 -1.19 -7.29
C VAL A 176 -3.24 -2.03 -7.06
N ARG A 177 -3.09 -3.34 -6.79
CA ARG A 177 -4.24 -4.24 -6.69
C ARG A 177 -3.93 -5.47 -5.85
N MET A 178 -4.89 -5.90 -5.06
CA MET A 178 -4.88 -7.19 -4.40
C MET A 178 -6.19 -7.92 -4.65
N ILE A 179 -6.11 -9.21 -4.91
CA ILE A 179 -7.27 -10.11 -5.00
C ILE A 179 -7.09 -11.20 -3.96
N ARG A 180 -8.16 -11.56 -3.27
CA ARG A 180 -8.15 -12.67 -2.34
C ARG A 180 -9.52 -13.37 -2.28
N PRO A 181 -9.53 -14.68 -2.04
CA PRO A 181 -10.77 -15.36 -1.68
C PRO A 181 -11.29 -14.84 -0.33
N THR A 182 -12.61 -14.75 -0.21
CA THR A 182 -13.31 -14.32 1.00
C THR A 182 -14.64 -15.05 1.14
N GLY A 183 -15.40 -14.78 2.22
CA GLY A 183 -16.64 -15.47 2.50
C GLY A 183 -16.43 -16.90 3.00
N LYS A 184 -17.54 -17.63 3.17
CA LYS A 184 -17.49 -19.03 3.60
C LYS A 184 -16.75 -19.86 2.54
N ASP A 185 -15.72 -20.61 2.97
CA ASP A 185 -14.91 -21.50 2.13
C ASP A 185 -14.28 -20.81 0.88
N GLY A 186 -14.06 -19.48 0.94
CA GLY A 186 -13.51 -18.73 -0.19
C GLY A 186 -14.46 -18.59 -1.38
N ALA A 187 -15.77 -18.72 -1.17
CA ALA A 187 -16.77 -18.68 -2.24
C ALA A 187 -16.83 -17.35 -2.97
N GLN A 188 -16.46 -16.27 -2.31
CA GLN A 188 -16.44 -14.91 -2.85
C GLN A 188 -15.02 -14.44 -3.15
N THR A 189 -14.90 -13.43 -3.99
CA THR A 189 -13.62 -12.77 -4.32
C THR A 189 -13.67 -11.32 -3.84
N GLN A 190 -12.74 -10.97 -2.96
CA GLN A 190 -12.50 -9.57 -2.60
C GLN A 190 -11.36 -9.01 -3.44
N GLU A 191 -11.57 -7.82 -3.97
CA GLU A 191 -10.55 -7.04 -4.66
C GLU A 191 -10.35 -5.71 -3.93
N THR A 192 -9.09 -5.29 -3.81
CA THR A 192 -8.70 -3.95 -3.34
C THR A 192 -7.90 -3.28 -4.43
N GLN A 193 -8.29 -2.06 -4.80
CA GLN A 193 -7.65 -1.25 -5.82
C GLN A 193 -7.12 0.04 -5.20
N PHE A 194 -5.85 0.36 -5.47
CA PHE A 194 -5.20 1.62 -5.10
C PHE A 194 -5.08 2.50 -6.34
N ASN A 195 -5.81 3.62 -6.35
CA ASN A 195 -6.01 4.44 -7.53
C ASN A 195 -5.49 5.88 -7.34
N LYS A 196 -5.41 6.62 -8.46
CA LYS A 196 -5.12 8.05 -8.50
C LYS A 196 -3.79 8.44 -7.86
N TYR A 197 -2.79 7.56 -7.88
CA TYR A 197 -1.49 7.76 -7.25
C TYR A 197 -0.90 9.15 -7.50
N GLN A 198 -0.47 9.81 -6.43
CA GLN A 198 0.27 11.07 -6.46
C GLN A 198 1.53 10.99 -5.62
N ARG A 199 2.48 11.87 -5.90
CA ARG A 199 3.71 11.98 -5.12
C ARG A 199 3.41 12.46 -3.70
N LEU A 200 4.05 11.79 -2.72
CA LEU A 200 4.01 12.19 -1.33
C LEU A 200 5.40 11.99 -0.73
N GLY A 201 6.05 13.07 -0.32
CA GLY A 201 7.45 13.02 0.09
C GLY A 201 8.34 12.37 -0.99
N GLY A 202 9.20 11.45 -0.59
CA GLY A 202 10.03 10.66 -1.51
C GLY A 202 9.35 9.41 -2.07
N GLY A 203 8.07 9.20 -1.76
CA GLY A 203 7.27 8.04 -2.16
C GLY A 203 6.02 8.40 -2.95
N TRP A 204 4.99 7.61 -2.76
CA TRP A 204 3.70 7.72 -3.41
C TRP A 204 2.57 7.38 -2.43
N MET A 205 1.41 8.03 -2.59
CA MET A 205 0.18 7.69 -1.91
C MET A 205 -0.94 7.56 -2.94
N ALA A 206 -1.84 6.59 -2.77
CA ALA A 206 -3.06 6.45 -3.55
C ALA A 206 -4.20 7.14 -2.80
N PRO A 207 -4.68 8.31 -3.24
CA PRO A 207 -5.75 9.02 -2.53
C PRO A 207 -7.13 8.37 -2.70
N GLU A 208 -7.25 7.30 -3.45
CA GLU A 208 -8.49 6.54 -3.58
C GLU A 208 -8.19 5.05 -3.45
N VAL A 209 -8.92 4.40 -2.55
CA VAL A 209 -8.91 2.94 -2.39
C VAL A 209 -10.33 2.42 -2.55
N ILE A 210 -10.52 1.42 -3.42
CA ILE A 210 -11.82 0.80 -3.69
C ILE A 210 -11.75 -0.66 -3.29
N PHE A 211 -12.72 -1.09 -2.49
CA PHE A 211 -12.91 -2.49 -2.13
C PHE A 211 -14.17 -3.02 -2.83
N THR A 212 -14.01 -4.15 -3.51
CA THR A 212 -15.15 -4.85 -4.12
C THR A 212 -15.26 -6.27 -3.61
N VAL A 213 -16.47 -6.81 -3.62
CA VAL A 213 -16.74 -8.24 -3.41
C VAL A 213 -17.56 -8.73 -4.59
N ASP A 214 -17.07 -9.75 -5.29
CA ASP A 214 -17.64 -10.28 -6.54
C ASP A 214 -17.95 -9.17 -7.56
N GLY A 215 -17.02 -8.20 -7.69
CA GLY A 215 -17.11 -7.07 -8.61
C GLY A 215 -18.05 -5.93 -8.17
N LYS A 216 -18.73 -6.05 -7.03
CA LYS A 216 -19.57 -4.98 -6.47
C LYS A 216 -18.78 -4.17 -5.46
N THR A 217 -18.77 -2.86 -5.59
CA THR A 217 -18.14 -1.96 -4.61
C THR A 217 -18.86 -2.07 -3.27
N VAL A 218 -18.07 -2.33 -2.22
CA VAL A 218 -18.55 -2.41 -0.83
C VAL A 218 -18.02 -1.27 0.02
N THR A 219 -16.83 -0.74 -0.29
CA THR A 219 -16.23 0.39 0.41
C THR A 219 -15.40 1.23 -0.56
N THR A 220 -15.46 2.53 -0.42
CA THR A 220 -14.56 3.48 -1.08
C THR A 220 -13.93 4.36 -0.01
N GLU A 221 -12.62 4.52 -0.07
CA GLU A 221 -11.85 5.43 0.77
C GLU A 221 -11.26 6.54 -0.09
N GLU A 222 -11.41 7.78 0.34
CA GLU A 222 -10.86 8.96 -0.31
C GLU A 222 -9.99 9.72 0.69
N TYR A 223 -8.69 9.90 0.35
CA TYR A 223 -7.71 10.52 1.24
C TYR A 223 -7.48 11.98 0.86
N SER A 224 -7.47 12.85 1.86
CA SER A 224 -7.18 14.27 1.78
C SER A 224 -6.17 14.67 2.86
N ASP A 225 -5.68 15.91 2.82
CA ASP A 225 -4.70 16.46 3.77
C ASP A 225 -3.47 15.56 3.98
N MET A 226 -3.04 14.84 2.94
CA MET A 226 -1.94 13.90 3.02
C MET A 226 -0.61 14.63 3.20
N ARG A 227 0.13 14.25 4.26
CA ARG A 227 1.45 14.82 4.59
C ARG A 227 2.43 13.70 4.88
N ALA A 228 3.66 13.83 4.35
CA ALA A 228 4.75 12.88 4.61
C ALA A 228 5.78 13.48 5.57
N ASP A 229 6.52 12.59 6.23
CA ASP A 229 7.63 12.90 7.13
C ASP A 229 7.25 13.90 8.23
N VAL A 230 6.02 13.78 8.73
CA VAL A 230 5.49 14.57 9.85
C VAL A 230 6.15 14.10 11.14
N ALA A 231 6.55 15.05 11.99
CA ALA A 231 7.00 14.73 13.34
C ALA A 231 5.80 14.24 14.15
N LEU A 232 5.78 12.96 14.52
CA LEU A 232 4.75 12.33 15.31
C LEU A 232 5.31 11.86 16.65
N ASP A 233 4.56 12.06 17.72
CA ASP A 233 4.88 11.46 19.03
C ASP A 233 4.77 9.93 18.92
N SER A 234 5.80 9.21 19.33
CA SER A 234 5.82 7.74 19.31
C SER A 234 4.68 7.12 20.15
N LYS A 235 4.19 7.82 21.16
CA LYS A 235 3.03 7.42 21.97
C LYS A 235 1.74 7.27 21.16
N LEU A 236 1.64 7.90 19.99
CA LEU A 236 0.51 7.70 19.09
C LEU A 236 0.32 6.23 18.68
N PHE A 237 1.43 5.47 18.66
CA PHE A 237 1.45 4.07 18.26
C PHE A 237 1.57 3.09 19.42
N ASP A 238 1.46 3.59 20.66
CA ASP A 238 1.40 2.78 21.88
C ASP A 238 -0.06 2.63 22.34
N PRO A 239 -0.57 1.38 22.43
CA PRO A 239 -1.95 1.13 22.86
C PRO A 239 -2.34 1.77 24.20
N GLN A 240 -1.38 2.01 25.11
CA GLN A 240 -1.64 2.60 26.43
C GLN A 240 -2.06 4.08 26.35
N TYR A 241 -1.67 4.78 25.29
CA TYR A 241 -1.90 6.20 25.11
C TYR A 241 -2.99 6.53 24.07
N PHE A 242 -3.69 5.54 23.53
CA PHE A 242 -4.65 5.76 22.45
C PHE A 242 -5.73 6.79 22.80
N GLY A 243 -6.26 6.76 24.01
CA GLY A 243 -7.31 7.68 24.48
C GLY A 243 -6.82 9.05 24.96
N THR A 244 -5.51 9.32 24.98
CA THR A 244 -4.94 10.53 25.59
C THR A 244 -3.98 11.31 24.69
N VAL A 245 -3.43 10.68 23.68
CA VAL A 245 -2.52 11.32 22.72
C VAL A 245 -3.14 11.29 21.35
N HIS A 246 -3.30 12.43 20.71
CA HIS A 246 -3.88 12.57 19.38
C HIS A 246 -2.98 13.44 18.51
N TRP A 247 -2.98 13.21 17.19
CA TRP A 247 -2.25 14.03 16.24
C TRP A 247 -3.15 15.08 15.56
N LYS A 248 -4.47 14.92 15.68
CA LYS A 248 -5.49 15.84 15.21
C LYS A 248 -6.64 15.89 16.23
N GLU A 249 -7.10 17.08 16.53
CA GLU A 249 -8.24 17.35 17.40
C GLU A 249 -9.53 17.52 16.60
#